data_170301f50937834770e3416938de38db
#
_entry.id   170301f50937834770e3416938de38db
#
_cell.length_a   1.000
_cell.length_b   1.000
_cell.length_c   1.000
_cell.angle_alpha   90.00
_cell.angle_beta   90.00
_cell.angle_gamma   90.00
#
_symmetry.space_group_name_H-M   'P 1'
#
loop_
_entity.id
_entity.type
_entity.pdbx_description
1 polymer ?
#
loop_
_entity_poly.entity_id
_entity_poly.type
_entity_poly.pdbx_seq_one_letter_code
_entity_poly.pdbx_strand_id
1 'polypeptide(L)'
;MLNPQEPKAARPKQFIYVLRLVPRLRADSAWTKEDNAALERHFVRFQQAAKSGQLILAGRTSEPGVKTFGVAIFEAPDEEAARKFMEEDPAVAGGLMTAELHPFAVALQRKNP
;
A
#
# COMPACT_ATOMS: atom_id res chain seq x y z
N MET A 1 14.86 -16.37 -10.17
CA MET A 1 15.92 -15.92 -9.26
C MET A 1 16.66 -14.75 -9.89
N LEU A 2 17.00 -13.76 -9.13
CA LEU A 2 17.77 -12.63 -9.64
C LEU A 2 19.18 -13.06 -9.97
N ASN A 3 19.68 -12.59 -11.10
CA ASN A 3 21.06 -12.79 -11.48
C ASN A 3 21.94 -11.98 -10.51
N PRO A 4 22.83 -12.62 -9.72
CA PRO A 4 23.66 -11.90 -8.77
C PRO A 4 24.64 -10.91 -9.42
N GLN A 5 24.83 -11.01 -10.73
CA GLN A 5 25.70 -10.10 -11.47
C GLN A 5 24.99 -8.85 -11.94
N GLU A 6 23.66 -8.79 -11.84
CA GLU A 6 22.93 -7.60 -12.22
C GLU A 6 23.21 -6.49 -11.19
N PRO A 7 23.46 -5.26 -11.66
CA PRO A 7 23.65 -4.12 -10.75
C PRO A 7 22.40 -3.91 -9.91
N LYS A 8 22.55 -3.87 -8.60
CA LYS A 8 21.42 -3.64 -7.71
C LYS A 8 20.73 -2.30 -7.98
N ALA A 9 21.52 -1.30 -8.38
CA ALA A 9 20.99 0.04 -8.68
C ALA A 9 20.05 0.04 -9.89
N ALA A 10 20.12 -0.99 -10.76
CA ALA A 10 19.26 -1.09 -11.94
C ALA A 10 17.90 -1.69 -11.63
N ARG A 11 17.69 -2.16 -10.41
CA ARG A 11 16.44 -2.81 -9.99
C ARG A 11 15.69 -1.94 -9.01
N PRO A 12 14.36 -1.84 -9.15
CA PRO A 12 13.58 -1.14 -8.14
C PRO A 12 13.66 -1.89 -6.81
N LYS A 13 13.62 -1.13 -5.74
CA LYS A 13 13.57 -1.67 -4.39
C LYS A 13 12.11 -1.95 -4.02
N GLN A 14 11.92 -2.82 -3.07
CA GLN A 14 10.59 -3.19 -2.59
C GLN A 14 10.35 -2.56 -1.22
N PHE A 15 9.10 -2.21 -1.00
CA PHE A 15 8.66 -1.57 0.24
C PHE A 15 7.29 -2.11 0.62
N ILE A 16 6.96 -1.96 1.89
CA ILE A 16 5.62 -2.23 2.39
C ILE A 16 5.16 -1.01 3.18
N TYR A 17 3.88 -0.64 3.05
CA TYR A 17 3.30 0.24 4.06
C TYR A 17 2.08 -0.40 4.68
N VAL A 18 1.93 -0.13 5.99
CA VAL A 18 0.87 -0.68 6.82
C VAL A 18 -0.15 0.42 7.06
N LEU A 19 -1.42 0.13 6.77
CA LEU A 19 -2.51 1.09 6.84
C LEU A 19 -3.44 0.73 7.99
N ARG A 20 -3.83 1.75 8.78
CA ARG A 20 -4.82 1.58 9.85
C ARG A 20 -5.81 2.73 9.78
N LEU A 21 -7.11 2.41 9.91
CA LEU A 21 -8.14 3.45 9.96
C LEU A 21 -7.89 4.39 11.14
N VAL A 22 -8.11 5.69 10.91
CA VAL A 22 -8.13 6.66 11.99
C VAL A 22 -9.33 6.35 12.92
N PRO A 23 -9.21 6.66 14.22
CA PRO A 23 -10.25 6.27 15.18
C PRO A 23 -11.67 6.69 14.82
N ARG A 24 -11.86 7.89 14.24
CA ARG A 24 -13.21 8.37 13.92
C ARG A 24 -13.92 7.50 12.88
N LEU A 25 -13.17 6.77 12.06
CA LEU A 25 -13.75 5.95 10.98
C LEU A 25 -13.99 4.49 11.39
N ARG A 26 -13.77 4.16 12.67
CA ARG A 26 -14.05 2.82 13.16
C ARG A 26 -15.57 2.54 13.24
N ALA A 27 -16.38 3.59 13.36
CA ALA A 27 -17.83 3.47 13.32
C ALA A 27 -18.30 3.75 11.90
N ASP A 28 -19.07 2.83 11.31
CA ASP A 28 -19.57 2.98 9.95
C ASP A 28 -20.36 4.27 9.75
N SER A 29 -21.11 4.68 10.77
CA SER A 29 -21.94 5.87 10.72
C SER A 29 -21.13 7.18 10.65
N ALA A 30 -19.83 7.12 10.94
CA ALA A 30 -18.97 8.30 10.90
C ALA A 30 -18.42 8.61 9.50
N TRP A 31 -18.59 7.69 8.55
CA TRP A 31 -18.09 7.87 7.19
C TRP A 31 -18.90 8.90 6.44
N THR A 32 -18.24 9.94 5.95
CA THR A 32 -18.86 10.95 5.12
C THR A 32 -18.83 10.53 3.65
N LYS A 33 -19.51 11.31 2.83
CA LYS A 33 -19.50 11.13 1.38
C LYS A 33 -18.07 11.30 0.83
N GLU A 34 -17.35 12.28 1.35
CA GLU A 34 -15.96 12.54 0.96
C GLU A 34 -15.04 11.39 1.38
N ASP A 35 -15.27 10.82 2.55
CA ASP A 35 -14.50 9.66 3.01
C ASP A 35 -14.67 8.48 2.06
N ASN A 36 -15.92 8.19 1.69
CA ASN A 36 -16.21 7.09 0.77
C ASN A 36 -15.59 7.34 -0.61
N ALA A 37 -15.62 8.58 -1.09
CA ALA A 37 -15.01 8.93 -2.36
C ALA A 37 -13.49 8.77 -2.33
N ALA A 38 -12.85 9.14 -1.23
CA ALA A 38 -11.40 8.95 -1.06
C ALA A 38 -11.04 7.48 -1.03
N LEU A 39 -11.84 6.65 -0.36
CA LEU A 39 -11.61 5.21 -0.33
C LEU A 39 -11.72 4.60 -1.73
N GLU A 40 -12.68 5.04 -2.51
CA GLU A 40 -12.85 4.59 -3.88
C GLU A 40 -11.63 4.95 -4.74
N ARG A 41 -11.12 6.18 -4.62
CA ARG A 41 -9.92 6.60 -5.34
C ARG A 41 -8.69 5.79 -4.90
N HIS A 42 -8.61 5.43 -3.62
CA HIS A 42 -7.56 4.56 -3.09
C HIS A 42 -7.55 3.21 -3.82
N PHE A 43 -8.71 2.56 -3.97
CA PHE A 43 -8.81 1.30 -4.68
C PHE A 43 -8.47 1.42 -6.16
N VAL A 44 -8.96 2.47 -6.82
CA VAL A 44 -8.66 2.70 -8.24
C VAL A 44 -7.15 2.88 -8.44
N ARG A 45 -6.51 3.63 -7.55
CA ARG A 45 -5.05 3.83 -7.62
C ARG A 45 -4.29 2.52 -7.47
N PHE A 46 -4.71 1.68 -6.53
CA PHE A 46 -4.10 0.36 -6.36
C PHE A 46 -4.33 -0.54 -7.58
N GLN A 47 -5.51 -0.50 -8.17
CA GLN A 47 -5.77 -1.27 -9.39
C GLN A 47 -4.84 -0.83 -10.52
N GLN A 48 -4.64 0.47 -10.68
CA GLN A 48 -3.74 1.02 -11.69
C GLN A 48 -2.28 0.63 -11.41
N ALA A 49 -1.87 0.69 -10.16
CA ALA A 49 -0.50 0.33 -9.75
C ALA A 49 -0.23 -1.16 -9.94
N ALA A 50 -1.24 -2.00 -9.67
CA ALA A 50 -1.12 -3.45 -9.92
C ALA A 50 -0.99 -3.71 -11.41
N LYS A 51 -1.76 -3.00 -12.24
CA LYS A 51 -1.73 -3.15 -13.68
C LYS A 51 -0.39 -2.72 -14.28
N SER A 52 0.21 -1.67 -13.75
CA SER A 52 1.52 -1.19 -14.21
C SER A 52 2.67 -2.04 -13.70
N GLY A 53 2.44 -2.88 -12.69
CA GLY A 53 3.47 -3.70 -12.08
C GLY A 53 4.13 -3.08 -10.86
N GLN A 54 3.82 -1.84 -10.54
CA GLN A 54 4.41 -1.18 -9.37
C GLN A 54 3.91 -1.80 -8.06
N LEU A 55 2.61 -2.09 -7.97
CA LEU A 55 2.04 -2.76 -6.80
C LEU A 55 2.14 -4.26 -6.98
N ILE A 56 2.81 -4.92 -6.04
CA ILE A 56 2.99 -6.37 -6.05
C ILE A 56 1.73 -7.04 -5.49
N LEU A 57 1.27 -6.56 -4.34
CA LEU A 57 -0.02 -6.99 -3.78
C LEU A 57 -0.50 -5.98 -2.75
N ALA A 58 -1.79 -5.97 -2.51
CA ALA A 58 -2.40 -5.22 -1.43
C ALA A 58 -3.51 -6.07 -0.84
N GLY A 59 -3.77 -5.87 0.44
CA GLY A 59 -4.82 -6.61 1.12
C GLY A 59 -5.01 -6.08 2.54
N ARG A 60 -5.94 -6.69 3.23
CA ARG A 60 -6.17 -6.35 4.63
C ARG A 60 -6.43 -7.62 5.42
N THR A 61 -6.23 -7.53 6.73
CA THR A 61 -6.57 -8.64 7.61
C THR A 61 -8.09 -8.79 7.68
N SER A 62 -8.54 -9.99 8.01
CA SER A 62 -9.97 -10.29 8.14
C SER A 62 -10.47 -10.16 9.58
N GLU A 63 -9.68 -9.51 10.42
CA GLU A 63 -10.04 -9.29 11.82
C GLU A 63 -11.01 -8.12 11.93
N PRO A 64 -11.94 -8.16 12.91
CA PRO A 64 -12.88 -7.06 13.09
C PRO A 64 -12.29 -5.90 13.87
N GLY A 65 -12.88 -4.72 13.70
CA GLY A 65 -12.64 -3.56 14.53
C GLY A 65 -11.22 -3.04 14.47
N VAL A 66 -10.68 -2.70 15.64
CA VAL A 66 -9.39 -2.03 15.76
C VAL A 66 -8.21 -2.93 15.38
N LYS A 67 -8.41 -4.23 15.29
CA LYS A 67 -7.35 -5.17 14.93
C LYS A 67 -7.06 -5.19 13.43
N THR A 68 -8.00 -4.72 12.61
CA THR A 68 -7.85 -4.71 11.16
C THR A 68 -6.71 -3.78 10.73
N PHE A 69 -5.87 -4.26 9.85
CA PHE A 69 -4.90 -3.39 9.17
C PHE A 69 -4.76 -3.86 7.73
N GLY A 70 -4.32 -2.93 6.89
CA GLY A 70 -4.04 -3.22 5.49
C GLY A 70 -2.56 -3.17 5.21
N VAL A 71 -2.15 -3.77 4.10
CA VAL A 71 -0.78 -3.70 3.63
C VAL A 71 -0.76 -3.43 2.13
N ALA A 72 0.29 -2.75 1.70
CA ALA A 72 0.60 -2.59 0.29
C ALA A 72 2.09 -2.89 0.11
N ILE A 73 2.40 -3.86 -0.74
CA ILE A 73 3.79 -4.21 -1.08
C ILE A 73 4.02 -3.77 -2.52
N PHE A 74 5.04 -2.95 -2.73
CA PHE A 74 5.22 -2.25 -3.99
C PHE A 74 6.69 -1.97 -4.27
N GLU A 75 6.97 -1.48 -5.47
CA GLU A 75 8.32 -1.16 -5.91
C GLU A 75 8.49 0.34 -6.06
N ALA A 76 9.68 0.83 -5.72
CA ALA A 76 10.06 2.21 -5.96
C ALA A 76 11.59 2.26 -6.10
N PRO A 77 12.12 3.28 -6.81
CA PRO A 77 13.58 3.36 -6.99
C PRO A 77 14.34 3.61 -5.70
N ASP A 78 13.74 4.31 -4.74
CA ASP A 78 14.36 4.62 -3.47
C ASP A 78 13.31 4.90 -2.40
N GLU A 79 13.75 5.14 -1.16
CA GLU A 79 12.84 5.37 -0.05
C GLU A 79 12.06 6.67 -0.21
N GLU A 80 12.66 7.70 -0.79
CA GLU A 80 11.96 8.97 -1.00
C GLU A 80 10.77 8.79 -1.95
N ALA A 81 10.96 8.08 -3.05
CA ALA A 81 9.89 7.77 -3.99
C ALA A 81 8.84 6.87 -3.35
N ALA A 82 9.25 5.91 -2.52
CA ALA A 82 8.33 5.03 -1.80
C ALA A 82 7.47 5.82 -0.83
N ARG A 83 8.06 6.75 -0.10
CA ARG A 83 7.33 7.60 0.85
C ARG A 83 6.31 8.47 0.13
N LYS A 84 6.71 9.01 -1.01
CA LYS A 84 5.81 9.82 -1.84
C LYS A 84 4.63 8.98 -2.32
N PHE A 85 4.88 7.77 -2.78
CA PHE A 85 3.82 6.85 -3.22
C PHE A 85 2.83 6.61 -2.10
N MET A 86 3.32 6.36 -0.89
CA MET A 86 2.48 6.14 0.29
C MET A 86 1.69 7.41 0.66
N GLU A 87 2.35 8.55 0.71
CA GLU A 87 1.72 9.80 1.16
C GLU A 87 0.69 10.31 0.15
N GLU A 88 0.84 9.99 -1.11
CA GLU A 88 -0.11 10.37 -2.16
C GLU A 88 -1.28 9.40 -2.29
N ASP A 89 -1.28 8.30 -1.56
CA ASP A 89 -2.43 7.39 -1.52
C ASP A 89 -3.64 8.16 -1.01
N PRO A 90 -4.77 8.17 -1.74
CA PRO A 90 -5.95 8.93 -1.30
C PRO A 90 -6.46 8.59 0.09
N ALA A 91 -6.26 7.34 0.55
CA ALA A 91 -6.64 6.97 1.91
C ALA A 91 -5.75 7.65 2.96
N VAL A 92 -4.50 7.91 2.62
CA VAL A 92 -3.54 8.58 3.50
C VAL A 92 -3.69 10.10 3.37
N ALA A 93 -3.64 10.61 2.15
CA ALA A 93 -3.76 12.04 1.88
C ALA A 93 -5.11 12.59 2.33
N GLY A 94 -6.17 11.78 2.24
CA GLY A 94 -7.51 12.16 2.67
C GLY A 94 -7.77 12.00 4.15
N GLY A 95 -6.80 11.55 4.92
CA GLY A 95 -6.93 11.43 6.37
C GLY A 95 -7.79 10.27 6.85
N LEU A 96 -8.02 9.26 6.00
CA LEU A 96 -8.79 8.08 6.38
C LEU A 96 -7.97 7.10 7.18
N MET A 97 -6.69 7.00 6.85
CA MET A 97 -5.78 5.99 7.40
C MET A 97 -4.44 6.60 7.74
N THR A 98 -3.82 6.07 8.78
CA THR A 98 -2.40 6.29 9.01
C THR A 98 -1.63 5.25 8.23
N ALA A 99 -0.39 5.57 7.89
CA ALA A 99 0.46 4.66 7.13
C ALA A 99 1.87 4.65 7.70
N GLU A 100 2.47 3.47 7.72
CA GLU A 100 3.84 3.27 8.18
C GLU A 100 4.62 2.55 7.10
N LEU A 101 5.73 3.15 6.67
CA LEU A 101 6.54 2.63 5.58
C LEU A 101 7.72 1.83 6.13
N HIS A 102 8.01 0.70 5.47
CA HIS A 102 9.18 -0.11 5.78
C HIS A 102 9.84 -0.59 4.49
N PRO A 103 11.18 -0.64 4.44
CA PRO A 103 11.85 -1.41 3.39
C PRO A 103 11.41 -2.87 3.50
N PHE A 104 11.27 -3.53 2.38
CA PHE A 104 10.76 -4.90 2.36
C PHE A 104 11.48 -5.70 1.28
N ALA A 105 11.60 -6.99 1.48
CA ALA A 105 12.15 -7.88 0.49
C ALA A 105 11.22 -9.08 0.35
N VAL A 106 10.62 -9.24 -0.83
CA VAL A 106 9.83 -10.42 -1.13
C VAL A 106 10.82 -11.59 -1.27
N ALA A 107 10.75 -12.54 -0.36
CA ALA A 107 11.63 -13.70 -0.38
C ALA A 107 11.11 -14.78 -1.31
N LEU A 108 9.80 -15.01 -1.26
CA LEU A 108 9.14 -16.03 -2.07
C LEU A 108 7.80 -15.51 -2.52
N GLN A 109 7.45 -15.80 -3.75
CA GLN A 109 6.17 -15.39 -4.31
C GLN A 109 5.65 -16.53 -5.20
N ARG A 110 4.36 -16.81 -5.06
CA ARG A 110 3.70 -17.78 -5.90
C ARG A 110 3.74 -17.30 -7.36
N LYS A 111 4.01 -18.21 -8.29
CA LYS A 111 4.16 -17.88 -9.71
C LYS A 111 2.85 -17.35 -10.31
N ASN A 112 1.73 -17.95 -9.95
CA ASN A 112 0.42 -17.56 -10.45
C ASN A 112 -0.45 -17.14 -9.26
N PRO A 113 -0.78 -15.86 -9.14
CA PRO A 113 -1.59 -15.36 -8.03
C PRO A 113 -3.03 -15.89 -8.05
#